data_7d706f14cd57f1e6f5676dc47775585e
#
_entry.id   7d706f14cd57f1e6f5676dc47775585e
#
_cell.length_a   1.000
_cell.length_b   1.000
_cell.length_c   1.000
_cell.angle_alpha   90.00
_cell.angle_beta   90.00
_cell.angle_gamma   90.00
#
_symmetry.space_group_name_H-M   'P 1'
#
loop_
_entity.id
_entity.type
_entity.pdbx_description
1 polymer ?
#
loop_
_entity_poly.entity_id
_entity_poly.type
_entity_poly.pdbx_seq_one_letter_code
_entity_poly.pdbx_strand_id
1 'polypeptide(L)'
;ATDGYYPRYSYLHIYHSILSKKMNLNKTFVAVQDASRNMLALSDKEINQILLAVADAAINKTDFILSENQKDLERMPSTDPKYDRLKLTKSRLQDIAADIRNVAALPSPLGKVLKENVLPNGLKIKRVSVPFGVIGIIYEARPNVSFDVFSLCLKSGNACILKGGSDADY
;
A
#
# COMPACT_ATOMS: atom_id res chain seq x y z
N ALA A 1 -33.60 -3.29 -8.43
CA ALA A 1 -32.45 -3.39 -9.31
C ALA A 1 -31.72 -2.04 -9.26
N THR A 2 -30.74 -1.89 -8.41
CA THR A 2 -29.84 -0.73 -8.36
C THR A 2 -28.46 -1.27 -8.63
N ASP A 3 -28.01 -1.12 -9.90
CA ASP A 3 -26.64 -1.42 -10.30
C ASP A 3 -25.69 -0.50 -9.55
N GLY A 4 -24.95 -1.08 -8.60
CA GLY A 4 -23.88 -0.40 -7.91
C GLY A 4 -22.72 -0.14 -8.87
N TYR A 5 -22.55 1.09 -9.27
CA TYR A 5 -21.41 1.57 -10.03
C TYR A 5 -20.17 1.55 -9.15
N TYR A 6 -19.43 0.42 -9.14
CA TYR A 6 -18.08 0.37 -8.62
C TYR A 6 -17.14 0.89 -9.72
N PRO A 7 -16.42 2.00 -9.50
CA PRO A 7 -15.39 2.39 -10.44
C PRO A 7 -14.35 1.26 -10.50
N ARG A 8 -14.18 0.68 -11.69
CA ARG A 8 -13.18 -0.36 -11.98
C ARG A 8 -11.78 0.26 -11.87
N TYR A 9 -11.30 0.47 -10.67
CA TYR A 9 -9.88 0.70 -10.45
C TYR A 9 -9.20 -0.65 -10.38
N SER A 10 -8.66 -1.10 -11.51
CA SER A 10 -7.92 -2.37 -11.63
C SER A 10 -6.51 -2.27 -11.02
N TYR A 11 -6.43 -1.94 -9.74
CA TYR A 11 -5.15 -1.89 -9.02
C TYR A 11 -4.52 -3.29 -8.84
N LEU A 12 -5.32 -4.36 -8.99
CA LEU A 12 -4.83 -5.74 -8.93
C LEU A 12 -4.09 -6.20 -10.21
N HIS A 13 -4.26 -5.51 -11.34
CA HIS A 13 -3.59 -5.87 -12.60
C HIS A 13 -2.09 -5.56 -12.63
N ILE A 14 -1.63 -4.69 -11.73
CA ILE A 14 -0.20 -4.36 -11.63
C ILE A 14 0.58 -5.53 -11.02
N TYR A 15 -0.04 -6.33 -10.15
CA TYR A 15 0.62 -7.44 -9.46
C TYR A 15 0.85 -8.68 -10.35
N HIS A 16 -0.01 -8.93 -11.31
CA HIS A 16 0.06 -10.17 -12.12
C HIS A 16 0.89 -10.06 -13.39
N SER A 17 1.19 -8.85 -13.88
CA SER A 17 1.98 -8.64 -15.09
C SER A 17 3.50 -8.56 -14.84
N ILE A 18 3.93 -8.60 -13.58
CA ILE A 18 5.33 -8.42 -13.19
C ILE A 18 6.18 -9.68 -13.41
N LEU A 19 5.56 -10.86 -13.53
CA LEU A 19 6.26 -12.14 -13.46
C LEU A 19 6.74 -12.72 -14.79
N SER A 20 6.48 -12.12 -15.97
CA SER A 20 6.85 -12.79 -17.23
C SER A 20 7.39 -11.93 -18.39
N LYS A 21 7.62 -10.62 -18.20
CA LYS A 21 8.22 -9.77 -19.25
C LYS A 21 9.30 -8.87 -18.65
N LYS A 22 10.43 -8.74 -19.36
CA LYS A 22 11.47 -7.73 -19.12
C LYS A 22 10.79 -6.38 -18.86
N MET A 23 10.62 -6.03 -17.59
CA MET A 23 9.79 -4.91 -17.14
C MET A 23 10.43 -3.61 -17.65
N ASN A 24 9.69 -2.83 -18.41
CA ASN A 24 10.16 -1.50 -18.79
C ASN A 24 9.97 -0.57 -17.58
N LEU A 25 10.97 -0.51 -16.72
CA LEU A 25 10.97 0.26 -15.48
C LEU A 25 10.58 1.74 -15.73
N ASN A 26 10.99 2.33 -16.84
CA ASN A 26 10.63 3.72 -17.15
C ASN A 26 9.12 3.89 -17.32
N LYS A 27 8.44 2.98 -18.02
CA LYS A 27 6.97 3.02 -18.14
C LYS A 27 6.28 2.85 -16.80
N THR A 28 6.78 1.94 -15.96
CA THR A 28 6.26 1.74 -14.60
C THR A 28 6.42 3.01 -13.76
N PHE A 29 7.59 3.63 -13.79
CA PHE A 29 7.84 4.85 -13.01
C PHE A 29 6.95 6.02 -13.45
N VAL A 30 6.78 6.21 -14.77
CA VAL A 30 5.86 7.24 -15.31
C VAL A 30 4.43 6.96 -14.85
N ALA A 31 3.94 5.71 -14.99
CA ALA A 31 2.59 5.35 -14.58
C ALA A 31 2.34 5.58 -13.07
N VAL A 32 3.32 5.26 -12.21
CA VAL A 32 3.21 5.49 -10.77
C VAL A 32 3.26 6.99 -10.44
N GLN A 33 4.06 7.77 -11.16
CA GLN A 33 4.10 9.22 -11.01
C GLN A 33 2.75 9.85 -11.38
N ASP A 34 2.14 9.43 -12.47
CA ASP A 34 0.82 9.91 -12.88
C ASP A 34 -0.26 9.48 -11.88
N ALA A 35 -0.20 8.23 -11.38
CA ALA A 35 -1.08 7.76 -10.32
C ALA A 35 -0.95 8.61 -9.05
N SER A 36 0.27 9.00 -8.66
CA SER A 36 0.49 9.84 -7.48
C SER A 36 -0.16 11.21 -7.59
N ARG A 37 -0.20 11.79 -8.79
CA ARG A 37 -0.90 13.06 -9.04
C ARG A 37 -2.41 12.91 -8.92
N ASN A 38 -2.96 11.81 -9.44
CA ASN A 38 -4.39 11.53 -9.35
C ASN A 38 -4.84 11.27 -7.91
N MET A 39 -3.97 10.73 -7.06
CA MET A 39 -4.27 10.53 -5.63
C MET A 39 -4.54 11.82 -4.87
N LEU A 40 -4.00 12.96 -5.33
CA LEU A 40 -4.26 14.27 -4.70
C LEU A 40 -5.73 14.70 -4.79
N ALA A 41 -6.51 14.11 -5.69
CA ALA A 41 -7.96 14.38 -5.83
C ALA A 41 -8.81 13.55 -4.86
N LEU A 42 -8.24 12.54 -4.20
CA LEU A 42 -8.97 11.68 -3.28
C LEU A 42 -9.20 12.40 -1.93
N SER A 43 -10.42 12.33 -1.45
CA SER A 43 -10.77 12.73 -0.10
C SER A 43 -10.28 11.71 0.94
N ASP A 44 -10.10 12.14 2.20
CA ASP A 44 -9.75 11.23 3.30
C ASP A 44 -10.76 10.09 3.46
N LYS A 45 -12.05 10.35 3.19
CA LYS A 45 -13.10 9.34 3.21
C LYS A 45 -12.87 8.26 2.15
N GLU A 46 -12.52 8.63 0.93
CA GLU A 46 -12.24 7.68 -0.15
C GLU A 46 -10.98 6.87 0.14
N ILE A 47 -9.91 7.51 0.65
CA ILE A 47 -8.70 6.84 1.10
C ILE A 47 -9.03 5.79 2.16
N ASN A 48 -9.82 6.14 3.17
CA ASN A 48 -10.22 5.22 4.22
C ASN A 48 -11.07 4.06 3.69
N GLN A 49 -11.98 4.31 2.75
CA GLN A 49 -12.77 3.25 2.11
C GLN A 49 -11.89 2.27 1.33
N ILE A 50 -10.86 2.76 0.62
CA ILE A 50 -9.90 1.90 -0.08
C ILE A 50 -9.13 1.03 0.92
N LEU A 51 -8.64 1.60 2.03
CA LEU A 51 -7.93 0.86 3.07
C LEU A 51 -8.82 -0.24 3.68
N LEU A 52 -10.06 0.07 4.01
CA LEU A 52 -11.01 -0.90 4.55
C LEU A 52 -11.31 -2.02 3.56
N ALA A 53 -11.49 -1.68 2.27
CA ALA A 53 -11.68 -2.68 1.23
C ALA A 53 -10.46 -3.61 1.04
N VAL A 54 -9.24 -3.09 1.21
CA VAL A 54 -8.02 -3.90 1.18
C VAL A 54 -7.95 -4.84 2.39
N ALA A 55 -8.29 -4.35 3.59
CA ALA A 55 -8.35 -5.19 4.79
C ALA A 55 -9.35 -6.34 4.63
N ASP A 56 -10.54 -6.05 4.10
CA ASP A 56 -11.58 -7.05 3.85
C ASP A 56 -11.16 -8.04 2.76
N ALA A 57 -10.50 -7.56 1.70
CA ALA A 57 -9.97 -8.41 0.63
C ALA A 57 -8.88 -9.36 1.16
N ALA A 58 -8.00 -8.92 2.06
CA ALA A 58 -6.97 -9.76 2.67
C ALA A 58 -7.61 -10.92 3.47
N ILE A 59 -8.67 -10.64 4.22
CA ILE A 59 -9.41 -11.68 4.95
C ILE A 59 -10.15 -12.62 4.01
N ASN A 60 -10.89 -12.08 3.03
CA ASN A 60 -11.70 -12.89 2.11
C ASN A 60 -10.84 -13.78 1.20
N LYS A 61 -9.58 -13.41 0.97
CA LYS A 61 -8.63 -14.16 0.15
C LYS A 61 -7.60 -14.94 0.97
N THR A 62 -7.86 -15.15 2.25
CA THR A 62 -6.94 -15.84 3.17
C THR A 62 -6.42 -17.15 2.59
N ASP A 63 -7.29 -18.04 2.11
CA ASP A 63 -6.90 -19.36 1.62
C ASP A 63 -6.01 -19.25 0.36
N PHE A 64 -6.33 -18.31 -0.54
CA PHE A 64 -5.50 -18.03 -1.70
C PHE A 64 -4.12 -17.52 -1.30
N ILE A 65 -4.04 -16.51 -0.42
CA ILE A 65 -2.78 -15.93 0.03
C ILE A 65 -1.90 -16.98 0.73
N LEU A 66 -2.51 -17.82 1.58
CA LEU A 66 -1.78 -18.88 2.26
C LEU A 66 -1.30 -19.96 1.30
N SER A 67 -2.06 -20.30 0.24
CA SER A 67 -1.63 -21.25 -0.78
C SER A 67 -0.43 -20.75 -1.60
N GLU A 68 -0.42 -19.46 -1.95
CA GLU A 68 0.71 -18.83 -2.64
C GLU A 68 1.95 -18.73 -1.73
N ASN A 69 1.76 -18.32 -0.47
CA ASN A 69 2.84 -18.29 0.50
C ASN A 69 3.46 -19.67 0.77
N GLN A 70 2.64 -20.73 0.71
CA GLN A 70 3.15 -22.10 0.86
C GLN A 70 4.14 -22.49 -0.24
N LYS A 71 3.95 -22.02 -1.47
CA LYS A 71 4.88 -22.25 -2.58
C LYS A 71 6.24 -21.60 -2.33
N ASP A 72 6.25 -20.40 -1.74
CA ASP A 72 7.50 -19.76 -1.34
C ASP A 72 8.21 -20.52 -0.21
N LEU A 73 7.45 -20.98 0.78
CA LEU A 73 7.98 -21.76 1.90
C LEU A 73 8.57 -23.11 1.47
N GLU A 74 8.02 -23.76 0.44
CA GLU A 74 8.55 -25.01 -0.10
C GLU A 74 9.91 -24.84 -0.79
N ARG A 75 10.26 -23.62 -1.19
CA ARG A 75 11.55 -23.29 -1.80
C ARG A 75 12.65 -22.99 -0.75
N MET A 76 12.27 -22.89 0.52
CA MET A 76 13.18 -22.50 1.61
C MET A 76 13.30 -23.61 2.65
N PRO A 77 14.52 -23.99 3.07
CA PRO A 77 14.69 -24.92 4.19
C PRO A 77 14.01 -24.38 5.48
N SER A 78 13.27 -25.24 6.17
CA SER A 78 12.61 -24.85 7.42
C SER A 78 13.57 -24.45 8.55
N THR A 79 14.86 -24.75 8.41
CA THR A 79 15.93 -24.36 9.31
C THR A 79 16.50 -22.97 9.00
N ASP A 80 16.11 -22.36 7.87
CA ASP A 80 16.55 -21.00 7.52
C ASP A 80 15.95 -19.99 8.51
N PRO A 81 16.74 -19.09 9.11
CA PRO A 81 16.24 -18.05 10.02
C PRO A 81 15.18 -17.12 9.40
N LYS A 82 15.10 -17.08 8.06
CA LYS A 82 14.11 -16.28 7.32
C LYS A 82 12.75 -16.99 7.19
N TYR A 83 12.72 -18.32 7.41
CA TYR A 83 11.51 -19.12 7.19
C TYR A 83 10.32 -18.60 8.01
N ASP A 84 10.50 -18.33 9.30
CA ASP A 84 9.42 -17.78 10.14
C ASP A 84 9.00 -16.37 9.71
N ARG A 85 9.93 -15.57 9.19
CA ARG A 85 9.63 -14.21 8.69
C ARG A 85 8.82 -14.23 7.41
N LEU A 86 9.01 -15.24 6.55
CA LEU A 86 8.30 -15.44 5.31
C LEU A 86 6.91 -16.05 5.55
N LYS A 87 6.77 -16.89 6.57
CA LYS A 87 5.57 -17.67 6.85
C LYS A 87 4.38 -16.77 7.21
N LEU A 88 3.29 -16.88 6.45
CA LEU A 88 1.98 -16.36 6.82
C LEU A 88 1.13 -17.43 7.52
N THR A 89 0.25 -16.97 8.39
CA THR A 89 -0.79 -17.78 9.03
C THR A 89 -2.11 -17.01 8.98
N LYS A 90 -3.21 -17.69 9.19
CA LYS A 90 -4.53 -17.05 9.30
C LYS A 90 -4.55 -15.94 10.36
N SER A 91 -3.92 -16.18 11.51
CA SER A 91 -3.79 -15.16 12.56
C SER A 91 -2.99 -13.95 12.09
N ARG A 92 -1.82 -14.16 11.47
CA ARG A 92 -1.00 -13.06 10.93
C ARG A 92 -1.77 -12.24 9.89
N LEU A 93 -2.60 -12.86 9.04
CA LEU A 93 -3.46 -12.13 8.10
C LEU A 93 -4.58 -11.35 8.79
N GLN A 94 -5.13 -11.87 9.89
CA GLN A 94 -6.08 -11.13 10.72
C GLN A 94 -5.43 -9.90 11.37
N ASP A 95 -4.21 -10.05 11.89
CA ASP A 95 -3.45 -8.95 12.48
C ASP A 95 -3.13 -7.88 11.42
N ILE A 96 -2.68 -8.27 10.22
CA ILE A 96 -2.47 -7.37 9.08
C ILE A 96 -3.75 -6.59 8.74
N ALA A 97 -4.88 -7.26 8.64
CA ALA A 97 -6.14 -6.60 8.35
C ALA A 97 -6.58 -5.64 9.47
N ALA A 98 -6.30 -5.98 10.73
CA ALA A 98 -6.54 -5.09 11.87
C ALA A 98 -5.64 -3.85 11.79
N ASP A 99 -4.37 -4.00 11.45
CA ASP A 99 -3.41 -2.88 11.31
C ASP A 99 -3.81 -1.96 10.16
N ILE A 100 -4.26 -2.49 9.02
CA ILE A 100 -4.81 -1.67 7.92
C ILE A 100 -6.02 -0.85 8.40
N ARG A 101 -6.94 -1.46 9.17
CA ARG A 101 -8.10 -0.75 9.74
C ARG A 101 -7.68 0.32 10.75
N ASN A 102 -6.65 0.04 11.56
CA ASN A 102 -6.07 1.03 12.47
C ASN A 102 -5.51 2.22 11.69
N VAL A 103 -4.78 2.00 10.60
CA VAL A 103 -4.27 3.07 9.72
C VAL A 103 -5.44 3.85 9.10
N ALA A 104 -6.51 3.19 8.66
CA ALA A 104 -7.69 3.88 8.14
C ALA A 104 -8.33 4.82 9.17
N ALA A 105 -8.33 4.43 10.45
CA ALA A 105 -8.90 5.23 11.54
C ALA A 105 -8.03 6.44 11.96
N LEU A 106 -6.76 6.49 11.56
CA LEU A 106 -5.90 7.64 11.86
C LEU A 106 -6.42 8.92 11.18
N PRO A 107 -6.23 10.08 11.80
CA PRO A 107 -6.52 11.36 11.15
C PRO A 107 -5.60 11.54 9.93
N SER A 108 -6.16 12.12 8.85
CA SER A 108 -5.35 12.43 7.67
C SER A 108 -4.19 13.37 8.02
N PRO A 109 -2.97 13.05 7.60
CA PRO A 109 -1.85 13.96 7.75
C PRO A 109 -1.83 15.06 6.67
N LEU A 110 -2.68 14.95 5.63
CA LEU A 110 -2.66 15.84 4.47
C LEU A 110 -3.31 17.17 4.78
N GLY A 111 -2.71 18.26 4.28
CA GLY A 111 -3.23 19.60 4.42
C GLY A 111 -3.21 20.15 5.86
N LYS A 112 -2.58 19.45 6.81
CA LYS A 112 -2.47 19.90 8.18
C LYS A 112 -1.61 21.16 8.26
N VAL A 113 -2.17 22.24 8.85
CA VAL A 113 -1.40 23.48 9.09
C VAL A 113 -0.42 23.23 10.23
N LEU A 114 0.86 23.25 9.92
CA LEU A 114 1.95 23.02 10.87
C LEU A 114 2.40 24.33 11.54
N LYS A 115 2.28 25.46 10.82
CA LYS A 115 2.61 26.80 11.31
C LYS A 115 1.84 27.83 10.49
N GLU A 116 1.38 28.87 11.16
CA GLU A 116 0.78 30.06 10.55
C GLU A 116 1.46 31.31 11.11
N ASN A 117 1.83 32.24 10.26
CA ASN A 117 2.39 33.53 10.61
C ASN A 117 1.64 34.63 9.85
N VAL A 118 1.37 35.75 10.53
CA VAL A 118 0.87 36.98 9.90
C VAL A 118 1.98 38.01 9.97
N LEU A 119 2.40 38.52 8.82
CA LEU A 119 3.42 39.57 8.75
C LEU A 119 2.80 40.95 9.05
N PRO A 120 3.63 41.98 9.41
CA PRO A 120 3.14 43.31 9.69
C PRO A 120 2.33 43.98 8.56
N ASN A 121 2.57 43.57 7.32
CA ASN A 121 1.82 44.02 6.13
C ASN A 121 0.50 43.26 5.92
N GLY A 122 0.09 42.36 6.82
CA GLY A 122 -1.13 41.58 6.75
C GLY A 122 -1.00 40.26 5.93
N LEU A 123 0.16 39.95 5.33
CA LEU A 123 0.38 38.70 4.58
C LEU A 123 0.34 37.51 5.53
N LYS A 124 -0.54 36.51 5.22
CA LYS A 124 -0.67 35.24 5.96
C LYS A 124 0.15 34.16 5.26
N ILE A 125 1.11 33.62 5.99
CA ILE A 125 1.97 32.52 5.52
C ILE A 125 1.62 31.27 6.31
N LYS A 126 1.27 30.16 5.60
CA LYS A 126 0.99 28.86 6.20
C LYS A 126 1.99 27.82 5.72
N ARG A 127 2.52 27.04 6.65
CA ARG A 127 3.24 25.80 6.34
C ARG A 127 2.28 24.63 6.51
N VAL A 128 2.00 23.92 5.43
CA VAL A 128 1.08 22.79 5.41
C VAL A 128 1.81 21.51 5.04
N SER A 129 1.33 20.37 5.54
CA SER A 129 1.83 19.06 5.16
C SER A 129 1.31 18.65 3.78
N VAL A 130 2.20 18.12 2.95
CA VAL A 130 1.91 17.61 1.61
C VAL A 130 2.56 16.25 1.42
N PRO A 131 2.05 15.38 0.52
CA PRO A 131 2.71 14.11 0.23
C PRO A 131 4.06 14.32 -0.48
N PHE A 132 4.96 13.34 -0.36
CA PHE A 132 6.21 13.30 -1.11
C PHE A 132 6.00 13.02 -2.60
N GLY A 133 4.91 12.32 -2.94
CA GLY A 133 4.55 11.89 -4.29
C GLY A 133 4.72 10.39 -4.47
N VAL A 134 5.90 9.92 -4.89
CA VAL A 134 6.20 8.48 -5.06
C VAL A 134 7.29 8.05 -4.09
N ILE A 135 7.04 6.97 -3.35
CA ILE A 135 7.99 6.38 -2.40
C ILE A 135 8.40 5.00 -2.91
N GLY A 136 9.70 4.81 -3.17
CA GLY A 136 10.27 3.51 -3.50
C GLY A 136 10.75 2.80 -2.23
N ILE A 137 10.35 1.54 -2.01
CA ILE A 137 10.74 0.76 -0.85
C ILE A 137 11.28 -0.59 -1.30
N ILE A 138 12.50 -0.89 -0.85
CA ILE A 138 13.17 -2.17 -1.06
C ILE A 138 13.20 -2.86 0.31
N TYR A 139 12.68 -4.08 0.38
CA TYR A 139 12.59 -4.84 1.63
C TYR A 139 12.85 -6.32 1.40
N GLU A 140 13.21 -7.03 2.46
CA GLU A 140 13.34 -8.48 2.44
C GLU A 140 11.96 -9.16 2.36
N ALA A 141 11.96 -10.49 2.17
CA ALA A 141 10.78 -11.32 2.14
C ALA A 141 10.02 -11.31 3.49
N ARG A 142 9.17 -10.32 3.66
CA ARG A 142 8.24 -10.16 4.78
C ARG A 142 6.88 -9.76 4.21
N PRO A 143 5.94 -10.68 4.04
CA PRO A 143 4.67 -10.40 3.38
C PRO A 143 3.86 -9.27 4.03
N ASN A 144 3.91 -9.12 5.36
CA ASN A 144 3.23 -8.04 6.08
C ASN A 144 3.74 -6.65 5.68
N VAL A 145 5.03 -6.49 5.37
CA VAL A 145 5.62 -5.19 4.99
C VAL A 145 4.93 -4.60 3.76
N SER A 146 4.51 -5.43 2.80
CA SER A 146 3.77 -4.95 1.62
C SER A 146 2.48 -4.23 2.01
N PHE A 147 1.73 -4.77 2.95
CA PHE A 147 0.48 -4.21 3.44
C PHE A 147 0.69 -2.97 4.30
N ASP A 148 1.67 -3.01 5.22
CA ASP A 148 1.98 -1.91 6.12
C ASP A 148 2.40 -0.68 5.33
N VAL A 149 3.37 -0.86 4.43
CA VAL A 149 3.89 0.23 3.61
C VAL A 149 2.84 0.80 2.67
N PHE A 150 2.08 -0.08 1.99
CA PHE A 150 0.98 0.35 1.13
C PHE A 150 -0.02 1.22 1.92
N SER A 151 -0.42 0.76 3.10
CA SER A 151 -1.42 1.44 3.93
C SER A 151 -0.95 2.82 4.39
N LEU A 152 0.28 2.91 4.86
CA LEU A 152 0.88 4.18 5.31
C LEU A 152 1.11 5.15 4.15
N CYS A 153 1.58 4.65 2.99
CA CYS A 153 1.74 5.47 1.80
C CYS A 153 0.40 6.03 1.33
N LEU A 154 -0.61 5.17 1.18
CA LEU A 154 -1.94 5.59 0.74
C LEU A 154 -2.56 6.60 1.71
N LYS A 155 -2.50 6.34 3.03
CA LYS A 155 -3.04 7.25 4.06
C LYS A 155 -2.38 8.62 4.04
N SER A 156 -1.10 8.67 3.70
CA SER A 156 -0.33 9.93 3.57
C SER A 156 -0.32 10.52 2.15
N GLY A 157 -1.17 10.02 1.24
CA GLY A 157 -1.34 10.52 -0.12
C GLY A 157 -0.18 10.23 -1.05
N ASN A 158 0.67 9.25 -0.72
CA ASN A 158 1.81 8.86 -1.54
C ASN A 158 1.51 7.59 -2.33
N ALA A 159 1.88 7.56 -3.60
CA ALA A 159 2.01 6.31 -4.34
C ALA A 159 3.29 5.59 -3.89
N CYS A 160 3.31 4.25 -4.02
CA CYS A 160 4.49 3.48 -3.65
C CYS A 160 4.90 2.48 -4.74
N ILE A 161 6.20 2.22 -4.81
CA ILE A 161 6.81 1.14 -5.57
C ILE A 161 7.43 0.20 -4.57
N LEU A 162 6.94 -1.04 -4.54
CA LEU A 162 7.39 -2.07 -3.62
C LEU A 162 8.29 -3.06 -4.35
N LYS A 163 9.50 -3.28 -3.83
CA LYS A 163 10.45 -4.27 -4.33
C LYS A 163 10.79 -5.24 -3.20
N GLY A 164 10.11 -6.37 -3.19
CA GLY A 164 10.41 -7.49 -2.29
C GLY A 164 11.70 -8.22 -2.64
N GLY A 165 12.17 -9.06 -1.71
CA GLY A 165 13.26 -10.01 -1.94
C GLY A 165 12.84 -11.16 -2.86
N SER A 166 13.82 -11.92 -3.35
CA SER A 166 13.62 -13.08 -4.23
C SER A 166 13.03 -14.31 -3.51
N ASP A 167 12.90 -14.25 -2.20
CA ASP A 167 12.36 -15.35 -1.40
C ASP A 167 10.82 -15.36 -1.35
N ALA A 168 10.17 -14.30 -1.85
CA ALA A 168 8.71 -14.13 -1.93
C ALA A 168 8.32 -13.73 -3.36
N ASP A 169 8.15 -14.72 -4.23
CA ASP A 169 7.86 -14.56 -5.66
C ASP A 169 6.38 -14.81 -5.99
N TYR A 170 5.65 -15.51 -5.11
CA TYR A 170 4.24 -15.92 -5.27
C TYR A 170 3.22 -15.12 -4.47
#